data_bbfcbc9a8c858ec7424d5bb404f51b72
#
_entry.id   bbfcbc9a8c858ec7424d5bb404f51b72
#
_cell.length_a   1.000
_cell.length_b   1.000
_cell.length_c   1.000
_cell.angle_alpha   90.00
_cell.angle_beta   90.00
_cell.angle_gamma   90.00
#
_symmetry.space_group_name_H-M   'P 1'
#
loop_
_entity.id
_entity.type
_entity.pdbx_description
1 polymer ?
#
loop_
_entity_poly.entity_id
_entity_poly.type
_entity_poly.pdbx_seq_one_letter_code
_entity_poly.pdbx_strand_id
1 'polypeptide(L)'
;RSRRQRQMCIRDRAKTSAALKRHSDAGLLYVSVLTDPTTGGVTASWAMLGDIILAEPHALIGFAGPRVIEQTIGQKLPKGFQRAEFLVEHGFVDRILPREEAKEVLAEILRMHGKDIEVSSEVLTLGDGDVKRSLAAPETGEKTSAWDCVQKARKKDRPVGEDYIRELFPDFIEFHGDRLYGDDAAIIGGIASFDGTPVTVIAEAKGADTKENIRRNFGMPSPEGYRKTLRLMKQAEKFHRPVICLVDTPGAFCGMEAEERGQGEAIARNLYEMSALKTPVLSIVISEGGSGGALALAVADEVWMMQNAIYSILSPEGFASILWKDGKRAPEAAEVMKLTAGDLKELGIVEEIVEEPGEFTVDTMPVVCEELRGKILRFLEKYEKMDGEELVEERYRRFRDM
;
A
#
# COMPACT_ATOMS: atom_id res chain seq x y z
N ARG A 1 -9.14 18.98 -14.57
CA ARG A 1 -7.85 18.46 -14.06
C ARG A 1 -7.71 17.01 -14.48
N SER A 2 -6.62 16.67 -15.14
CA SER A 2 -6.46 15.54 -16.06
C SER A 2 -6.49 14.14 -15.42
N ARG A 3 -6.78 13.10 -16.24
CA ARG A 3 -6.70 11.67 -15.91
C ARG A 3 -5.36 11.28 -15.23
N ARG A 4 -4.26 11.96 -15.56
CA ARG A 4 -2.92 11.75 -14.97
C ARG A 4 -2.84 12.01 -13.44
N GLN A 5 -3.59 12.97 -12.91
CA GLN A 5 -3.48 13.32 -11.47
C GLN A 5 -4.07 12.30 -10.49
N ARG A 6 -4.92 11.36 -10.96
CA ARG A 6 -5.63 10.41 -10.10
C ARG A 6 -4.90 9.09 -9.87
N GLN A 7 -4.05 8.71 -10.82
CA GLN A 7 -3.17 7.54 -10.74
C GLN A 7 -1.85 7.85 -10.03
N MET A 8 -1.53 9.12 -9.94
CA MET A 8 -0.33 9.63 -9.31
C MET A 8 -0.13 9.14 -7.87
N CYS A 9 -1.19 8.97 -7.08
CA CYS A 9 -1.03 8.72 -5.64
C CYS A 9 -0.46 7.34 -5.30
N ILE A 10 -0.83 6.27 -6.01
CA ILE A 10 -0.28 4.92 -5.76
C ILE A 10 1.16 4.89 -6.27
N ARG A 11 1.35 5.22 -7.53
CA ARG A 11 2.64 5.28 -8.19
C ARG A 11 3.62 6.22 -7.48
N ASP A 12 3.19 7.45 -7.21
CA ASP A 12 4.08 8.47 -6.66
C ASP A 12 4.54 8.14 -5.24
N ARG A 13 3.68 7.51 -4.43
CA ARG A 13 4.08 7.06 -3.09
C ARG A 13 5.10 5.95 -3.14
N ALA A 14 4.88 4.91 -3.95
CA ALA A 14 5.84 3.83 -4.12
C ALA A 14 7.17 4.35 -4.69
N LYS A 15 7.12 5.20 -5.71
CA LYS A 15 8.29 5.83 -6.32
C LYS A 15 9.10 6.67 -5.34
N THR A 16 8.42 7.52 -4.55
CA THR A 16 9.07 8.38 -3.57
C THR A 16 9.68 7.55 -2.43
N SER A 17 8.97 6.54 -1.92
CA SER A 17 9.50 5.66 -0.86
C SER A 17 10.71 4.87 -1.35
N ALA A 18 10.70 4.36 -2.57
CA ALA A 18 11.85 3.67 -3.18
C ALA A 18 13.05 4.61 -3.39
N ALA A 19 12.83 5.87 -3.78
CA ALA A 19 13.89 6.87 -3.89
C ALA A 19 14.49 7.22 -2.52
N LEU A 20 13.65 7.37 -1.50
CA LEU A 20 14.10 7.61 -0.12
C LEU A 20 14.87 6.41 0.45
N LYS A 21 14.49 5.18 0.09
CA LYS A 21 15.26 3.99 0.47
C LYS A 21 16.68 4.04 -0.10
N ARG A 22 16.84 4.35 -1.38
CA ARG A 22 18.16 4.52 -2.01
C ARG A 22 18.96 5.67 -1.41
N HIS A 23 18.29 6.78 -1.09
CA HIS A 23 18.90 7.93 -0.43
C HIS A 23 19.48 7.52 0.95
N SER A 24 18.70 6.78 1.74
CA SER A 24 19.12 6.27 3.05
C SER A 24 20.25 5.23 2.92
N ASP A 25 20.18 4.30 1.95
CA ASP A 25 21.23 3.30 1.72
C ASP A 25 22.55 3.95 1.28
N ALA A 26 22.50 5.12 0.65
CA ALA A 26 23.67 5.93 0.34
C ALA A 26 24.24 6.70 1.56
N GLY A 27 23.65 6.54 2.73
CA GLY A 27 24.07 7.22 3.97
C GLY A 27 23.75 8.72 4.01
N LEU A 28 22.75 9.15 3.24
CA LEU A 28 22.35 10.55 3.14
C LEU A 28 21.22 10.87 4.12
N LEU A 29 21.30 12.03 4.77
CA LEU A 29 20.33 12.49 5.74
C LEU A 29 19.01 12.92 5.09
N TYR A 30 17.90 12.43 5.63
CA TYR A 30 16.57 12.90 5.32
C TYR A 30 15.90 13.54 6.55
N VAL A 31 15.69 14.85 6.52
CA VAL A 31 14.92 15.58 7.54
C VAL A 31 13.52 15.84 7.01
N SER A 32 12.52 15.36 7.72
CA SER A 32 11.11 15.64 7.41
C SER A 32 10.59 16.74 8.34
N VAL A 33 10.05 17.82 7.77
CA VAL A 33 9.42 18.92 8.53
C VAL A 33 7.93 18.91 8.26
N LEU A 34 7.14 18.54 9.24
CA LEU A 34 5.69 18.36 9.15
C LEU A 34 4.98 19.69 9.44
N THR A 35 4.22 20.17 8.45
CA THR A 35 3.47 21.43 8.54
C THR A 35 1.96 21.17 8.65
N ASP A 36 1.17 22.21 8.95
CA ASP A 36 -0.30 22.09 9.05
C ASP A 36 -1.01 22.27 7.70
N PRO A 37 -1.79 21.29 7.19
CA PRO A 37 -1.91 19.91 7.68
C PRO A 37 -0.99 18.93 6.93
N THR A 38 -0.49 17.92 7.62
CA THR A 38 0.18 16.75 7.02
C THR A 38 -0.67 15.51 7.25
N THR A 39 -1.49 15.09 6.25
CA THR A 39 -2.45 14.01 6.44
C THR A 39 -2.52 13.05 5.23
N GLY A 40 -3.16 11.88 5.44
CA GLY A 40 -3.46 10.93 4.39
C GLY A 40 -2.23 10.23 3.81
N GLY A 41 -2.15 10.17 2.48
CA GLY A 41 -1.08 9.50 1.77
C GLY A 41 0.31 10.11 1.97
N VAL A 42 0.40 11.38 2.37
CA VAL A 42 1.67 12.04 2.71
C VAL A 42 2.23 11.45 3.99
N THR A 43 1.42 11.36 5.05
CA THR A 43 1.79 10.72 6.31
C THR A 43 2.11 9.24 6.11
N ALA A 44 1.28 8.52 5.34
CA ALA A 44 1.47 7.10 5.03
C ALA A 44 2.53 6.84 3.94
N SER A 45 3.52 7.72 3.79
CA SER A 45 4.65 7.57 2.88
C SER A 45 5.85 8.39 3.36
N TRP A 46 6.29 9.38 2.61
CA TRP A 46 7.55 10.07 2.89
C TRP A 46 7.59 10.89 4.18
N ALA A 47 6.47 11.45 4.65
CA ALA A 47 6.47 12.29 5.86
C ALA A 47 6.96 11.55 7.12
N MET A 48 6.64 10.26 7.25
CA MET A 48 7.01 9.43 8.40
C MET A 48 8.27 8.58 8.14
N LEU A 49 9.06 8.88 7.11
CA LEU A 49 10.29 8.17 6.75
C LEU A 49 11.56 8.99 7.04
N GLY A 50 11.45 10.16 7.65
CA GLY A 50 12.60 10.97 8.02
C GLY A 50 13.53 10.25 8.99
N ASP A 51 14.85 10.42 8.83
CA ASP A 51 15.82 10.09 9.86
C ASP A 51 15.64 11.01 11.08
N ILE A 52 15.22 12.25 10.81
CA ILE A 52 14.79 13.24 11.80
C ILE A 52 13.44 13.80 11.36
N ILE A 53 12.45 13.72 12.24
CA ILE A 53 11.09 14.19 11.98
C ILE A 53 10.77 15.35 12.91
N LEU A 54 10.63 16.53 12.34
CA LEU A 54 10.28 17.77 13.02
C LEU A 54 8.84 18.16 12.69
N ALA A 55 8.15 18.83 13.60
CA ALA A 55 6.80 19.31 13.35
C ALA A 55 6.60 20.76 13.81
N GLU A 56 5.88 21.56 13.04
CA GLU A 56 5.45 22.89 13.50
C GLU A 56 4.48 22.75 14.69
N PRO A 57 4.50 23.69 15.65
CA PRO A 57 3.57 23.67 16.78
C PRO A 57 2.11 23.59 16.32
N HIS A 58 1.33 22.74 16.97
CA HIS A 58 -0.09 22.54 16.72
C HIS A 58 -0.46 22.05 15.31
N ALA A 59 0.49 21.64 14.48
CA ALA A 59 0.23 21.07 13.14
C ALA A 59 -0.66 19.83 13.26
N LEU A 60 -1.66 19.73 12.38
CA LEU A 60 -2.51 18.55 12.25
C LEU A 60 -1.74 17.49 11.44
N ILE A 61 -1.40 16.38 12.09
CA ILE A 61 -0.61 15.30 11.49
C ILE A 61 -1.31 13.98 11.78
N GLY A 62 -1.64 13.21 10.74
CA GLY A 62 -2.29 11.91 10.92
C GLY A 62 -2.56 11.20 9.61
N PHE A 63 -2.83 9.91 9.69
CA PHE A 63 -3.19 9.11 8.50
C PHE A 63 -4.61 9.45 8.04
N ALA A 64 -5.61 9.22 8.87
CA ALA A 64 -6.98 9.60 8.58
C ALA A 64 -7.28 11.00 9.10
N GLY A 65 -8.02 11.81 8.35
CA GLY A 65 -8.42 13.12 8.83
C GLY A 65 -9.43 13.02 9.99
N PRO A 66 -9.48 14.00 10.91
CA PRO A 66 -10.37 13.97 12.09
C PRO A 66 -11.82 13.63 11.77
N ARG A 67 -12.38 14.19 10.71
CA ARG A 67 -13.75 13.91 10.27
C ARG A 67 -13.98 12.44 9.89
N VAL A 68 -13.00 11.81 9.25
CA VAL A 68 -13.08 10.40 8.85
C VAL A 68 -13.10 9.53 10.09
N ILE A 69 -12.20 9.81 11.05
CA ILE A 69 -12.13 9.07 12.31
C ILE A 69 -13.45 9.22 13.08
N GLU A 70 -13.92 10.44 13.31
CA GLU A 70 -15.17 10.73 14.03
C GLU A 70 -16.38 10.03 13.41
N GLN A 71 -16.44 9.97 12.07
CA GLN A 71 -17.49 9.24 11.35
C GLN A 71 -17.37 7.72 11.53
N THR A 72 -16.14 7.21 11.60
CA THR A 72 -15.87 5.76 11.76
C THR A 72 -16.19 5.28 13.16
N ILE A 73 -15.75 6.01 14.20
CA ILE A 73 -15.97 5.62 15.61
C ILE A 73 -17.29 6.13 16.18
N GLY A 74 -17.99 7.04 15.48
CA GLY A 74 -19.25 7.66 15.94
C GLY A 74 -19.11 8.59 17.15
N GLN A 75 -17.89 9.06 17.45
CA GLN A 75 -17.58 9.91 18.61
C GLN A 75 -16.71 11.09 18.22
N LYS A 76 -16.75 12.16 19.00
CA LYS A 76 -15.84 13.30 18.84
C LYS A 76 -14.44 12.95 19.36
N LEU A 77 -13.43 13.40 18.65
CA LEU A 77 -12.04 13.21 19.04
C LEU A 77 -11.66 14.04 20.27
N PRO A 78 -10.78 13.55 21.13
CA PRO A 78 -10.23 14.32 22.23
C PRO A 78 -9.54 15.60 21.76
N LYS A 79 -9.54 16.63 22.61
CA LYS A 79 -8.83 17.87 22.31
C LYS A 79 -7.32 17.60 22.21
N GLY A 80 -6.69 18.10 21.16
CA GLY A 80 -5.26 17.90 20.92
C GLY A 80 -4.91 16.62 20.15
N PHE A 81 -5.87 15.74 19.90
CA PHE A 81 -5.65 14.53 19.11
C PHE A 81 -5.14 14.86 17.69
N GLN A 82 -4.17 14.09 17.22
CA GLN A 82 -3.46 14.30 15.94
C GLN A 82 -2.73 15.66 15.82
N ARG A 83 -2.45 16.35 16.92
CA ARG A 83 -1.58 17.53 16.89
C ARG A 83 -0.11 17.13 17.03
N ALA A 84 0.78 18.01 16.63
CA ALA A 84 2.23 17.78 16.72
C ALA A 84 2.65 17.31 18.12
N GLU A 85 2.09 17.92 19.17
CA GLU A 85 2.34 17.59 20.57
C GLU A 85 1.93 16.14 20.89
N PHE A 86 0.77 15.70 20.38
CA PHE A 86 0.30 14.33 20.52
C PHE A 86 1.27 13.33 19.86
N LEU A 87 1.80 13.68 18.68
CA LEU A 87 2.75 12.79 17.99
C LEU A 87 4.11 12.70 18.69
N VAL A 88 4.55 13.77 19.37
CA VAL A 88 5.74 13.72 20.22
C VAL A 88 5.51 12.81 21.43
N GLU A 89 4.37 12.93 22.11
CA GLU A 89 4.01 12.07 23.24
C GLU A 89 3.94 10.58 22.86
N HIS A 90 3.53 10.29 21.62
CA HIS A 90 3.45 8.92 21.08
C HIS A 90 4.72 8.45 20.35
N GLY A 91 5.76 9.27 20.31
CA GLY A 91 7.08 8.88 19.76
C GLY A 91 7.19 8.87 18.24
N PHE A 92 6.32 9.58 17.53
CA PHE A 92 6.33 9.66 16.06
C PHE A 92 6.99 10.92 15.50
N VAL A 93 7.25 11.90 16.34
CA VAL A 93 7.93 13.16 16.01
C VAL A 93 9.05 13.39 17.01
N ASP A 94 10.24 13.73 16.54
CA ASP A 94 11.40 13.91 17.41
C ASP A 94 11.34 15.23 18.19
N ARG A 95 10.87 16.30 17.52
CA ARG A 95 10.83 17.63 18.14
C ARG A 95 9.79 18.53 17.49
N ILE A 96 9.12 19.34 18.32
CA ILE A 96 8.34 20.49 17.84
C ILE A 96 9.30 21.63 17.53
N LEU A 97 9.19 22.20 16.34
CA LEU A 97 10.06 23.24 15.84
C LEU A 97 9.24 24.46 15.40
N PRO A 98 9.23 25.54 16.20
CA PRO A 98 8.68 26.82 15.77
C PRO A 98 9.36 27.31 14.49
N ARG A 99 8.59 27.94 13.60
CA ARG A 99 9.11 28.38 12.30
C ARG A 99 10.26 29.41 12.42
N GLU A 100 10.21 30.21 13.46
CA GLU A 100 11.23 31.21 13.76
C GLU A 100 12.59 30.57 14.09
N GLU A 101 12.60 29.39 14.69
CA GLU A 101 13.81 28.65 15.09
C GLU A 101 14.31 27.72 13.98
N ALA A 102 13.47 27.46 12.94
CA ALA A 102 13.71 26.41 11.96
C ALA A 102 15.06 26.58 11.23
N LYS A 103 15.40 27.79 10.85
CA LYS A 103 16.68 28.07 10.14
C LYS A 103 17.91 27.68 10.98
N GLU A 104 17.92 28.02 12.23
CA GLU A 104 19.07 27.79 13.12
C GLU A 104 19.20 26.31 13.46
N VAL A 105 18.07 25.67 13.82
CA VAL A 105 18.04 24.25 14.17
C VAL A 105 18.40 23.38 12.99
N LEU A 106 17.84 23.65 11.80
CA LEU A 106 18.18 22.90 10.59
C LEU A 106 19.63 23.08 10.18
N ALA A 107 20.17 24.29 10.28
CA ALA A 107 21.60 24.56 10.01
C ALA A 107 22.50 23.77 10.98
N GLU A 108 22.12 23.63 12.24
CA GLU A 108 22.87 22.87 13.22
C GLU A 108 22.80 21.36 12.93
N ILE A 109 21.61 20.84 12.65
CA ILE A 109 21.42 19.44 12.24
C ILE A 109 22.29 19.12 11.03
N LEU A 110 22.22 19.94 9.99
CA LEU A 110 22.99 19.75 8.75
C LEU A 110 24.50 19.79 9.01
N ARG A 111 24.98 20.73 9.85
CA ARG A 111 26.41 20.81 10.22
C ARG A 111 26.89 19.56 10.94
N MET A 112 26.08 18.97 11.81
CA MET A 112 26.42 17.73 12.53
C MET A 112 26.45 16.49 11.63
N HIS A 113 25.74 16.51 10.51
CA HIS A 113 25.64 15.40 9.56
C HIS A 113 26.45 15.66 8.26
N GLY A 114 26.87 16.89 8.01
CA GLY A 114 27.70 17.24 6.86
C GLY A 114 29.12 16.76 7.08
N LYS A 115 29.64 15.91 6.19
CA LYS A 115 31.07 15.86 5.93
C LYS A 115 31.40 17.11 5.14
N ASP A 116 32.56 17.73 5.33
CA ASP A 116 33.02 18.89 4.53
C ASP A 116 32.96 18.54 3.04
N ILE A 117 31.84 18.84 2.40
CA ILE A 117 31.64 18.67 0.96
C ILE A 117 31.95 20.04 0.37
N GLU A 118 33.06 20.15 -0.34
CA GLU A 118 33.27 21.27 -1.25
C GLU A 118 32.08 21.29 -2.24
N VAL A 119 31.22 22.29 -2.08
CA VAL A 119 30.04 22.46 -2.93
C VAL A 119 30.52 22.89 -4.32
N SER A 120 30.68 21.93 -5.22
CA SER A 120 30.73 22.23 -6.63
C SER A 120 29.32 22.68 -7.05
N SER A 121 29.19 23.90 -7.50
CA SER A 121 27.93 24.50 -7.95
C SER A 121 27.51 24.00 -9.34
N GLU A 122 27.25 22.73 -9.46
CA GLU A 122 26.51 22.20 -10.62
C GLU A 122 25.02 22.09 -10.26
N VAL A 123 24.28 23.08 -10.75
CA VAL A 123 22.82 23.08 -10.76
C VAL A 123 22.36 21.92 -11.64
N LEU A 124 21.82 20.86 -11.02
CA LEU A 124 21.10 19.81 -11.73
C LEU A 124 19.83 20.42 -12.33
N THR A 125 19.88 20.80 -13.58
CA THR A 125 18.69 21.08 -14.38
C THR A 125 17.98 19.79 -14.64
N LEU A 126 16.83 19.62 -13.99
CA LEU A 126 15.87 18.55 -14.30
C LEU A 126 15.36 18.76 -15.72
N GLY A 127 15.81 17.91 -16.65
CA GLY A 127 15.33 17.90 -18.01
C GLY A 127 13.88 17.45 -18.07
N ASP A 128 13.00 18.30 -18.60
CA ASP A 128 11.65 17.94 -19.01
C ASP A 128 11.73 16.95 -20.19
N GLY A 129 11.64 15.67 -19.85
CA GLY A 129 11.50 14.59 -20.82
C GLY A 129 10.03 14.36 -21.17
N ASP A 130 9.54 14.99 -22.23
CA ASP A 130 8.26 14.67 -22.84
C ASP A 130 8.31 13.27 -23.49
N VAL A 131 7.83 12.25 -22.79
CA VAL A 131 7.57 10.93 -23.39
C VAL A 131 6.12 10.89 -23.86
N LYS A 132 5.93 11.21 -25.13
CA LYS A 132 4.69 10.88 -25.85
C LYS A 132 4.66 9.39 -26.15
N ARG A 133 3.87 8.61 -25.38
CA ARG A 133 3.42 7.28 -25.80
C ARG A 133 2.00 7.39 -26.35
N SER A 134 1.88 7.15 -27.65
CA SER A 134 0.62 6.90 -28.34
C SER A 134 0.07 5.52 -27.92
N LEU A 135 -1.11 5.50 -27.32
CA LEU A 135 -1.83 4.28 -27.01
C LEU A 135 -2.99 4.12 -27.98
N ALA A 136 -2.85 3.15 -28.88
CA ALA A 136 -3.98 2.60 -29.64
C ALA A 136 -4.66 1.54 -28.77
N ALA A 137 -5.96 1.68 -28.54
CA ALA A 137 -6.77 0.71 -27.83
C ALA A 137 -7.21 -0.42 -28.77
N PRO A 138 -7.19 -1.68 -28.37
CA PRO A 138 -8.00 -2.70 -29.01
C PRO A 138 -9.41 -2.69 -28.40
N GLU A 139 -10.41 -2.45 -29.23
CA GLU A 139 -11.81 -2.67 -28.89
C GLU A 139 -12.11 -4.16 -29.03
N THR A 140 -12.53 -4.84 -27.96
CA THR A 140 -13.37 -6.05 -28.05
C THR A 140 -14.03 -6.36 -26.71
N GLY A 141 -15.36 -6.61 -26.75
CA GLY A 141 -16.15 -7.16 -25.63
C GLY A 141 -17.02 -6.14 -24.92
N GLU A 142 -18.24 -6.55 -24.53
CA GLU A 142 -19.11 -5.77 -23.65
C GLU A 142 -18.37 -5.37 -22.40
N LYS A 143 -18.04 -4.08 -22.26
CA LYS A 143 -17.32 -3.56 -21.08
C LYS A 143 -18.27 -3.59 -19.88
N THR A 144 -18.01 -4.48 -18.93
CA THR A 144 -18.59 -4.41 -17.60
C THR A 144 -18.33 -3.00 -17.04
N SER A 145 -19.36 -2.32 -16.50
CA SER A 145 -19.18 -0.99 -15.95
C SER A 145 -18.22 -1.01 -14.74
N ALA A 146 -17.51 0.09 -14.48
CA ALA A 146 -16.64 0.16 -13.31
C ALA A 146 -17.44 -0.01 -12.00
N TRP A 147 -18.69 0.46 -11.97
CA TRP A 147 -19.57 0.25 -10.83
C TRP A 147 -19.98 -1.21 -10.64
N ASP A 148 -20.23 -1.94 -11.71
CA ASP A 148 -20.49 -3.39 -11.61
C ASP A 148 -19.29 -4.15 -11.05
N CYS A 149 -18.06 -3.77 -11.44
CA CYS A 149 -16.84 -4.32 -10.82
C CYS A 149 -16.80 -4.03 -9.31
N VAL A 150 -17.11 -2.79 -8.88
CA VAL A 150 -17.20 -2.45 -7.46
C VAL A 150 -18.21 -3.34 -6.72
N GLN A 151 -19.39 -3.53 -7.32
CA GLN A 151 -20.42 -4.38 -6.71
C GLN A 151 -20.01 -5.85 -6.65
N LYS A 152 -19.39 -6.37 -7.71
CA LYS A 152 -18.88 -7.76 -7.75
C LYS A 152 -17.73 -7.96 -6.76
N ALA A 153 -16.79 -7.02 -6.64
CA ALA A 153 -15.73 -7.06 -5.65
C ALA A 153 -16.26 -7.12 -4.20
N ARG A 154 -17.43 -6.56 -3.94
CA ARG A 154 -18.06 -6.48 -2.62
C ARG A 154 -19.11 -7.54 -2.35
N LYS A 155 -19.30 -8.51 -3.25
CA LYS A 155 -20.27 -9.59 -3.03
C LYS A 155 -19.89 -10.41 -1.81
N LYS A 156 -20.91 -10.80 -1.02
CA LYS A 156 -20.72 -11.55 0.23
C LYS A 156 -20.26 -13.01 0.02
N ASP A 157 -20.57 -13.56 -1.13
CA ASP A 157 -20.24 -14.93 -1.53
C ASP A 157 -18.94 -15.02 -2.35
N ARG A 158 -18.26 -13.88 -2.54
CA ARG A 158 -16.96 -13.83 -3.20
C ARG A 158 -15.90 -14.48 -2.30
N PRO A 159 -15.02 -15.34 -2.84
CA PRO A 159 -13.93 -15.93 -2.07
C PRO A 159 -13.04 -14.89 -1.40
N VAL A 160 -12.68 -15.12 -0.14
CA VAL A 160 -11.81 -14.26 0.67
C VAL A 160 -10.39 -14.83 0.77
N GLY A 161 -9.44 -14.06 1.27
CA GLY A 161 -8.03 -14.47 1.34
C GLY A 161 -7.78 -15.82 1.98
N GLU A 162 -8.56 -16.19 3.01
CA GLU A 162 -8.47 -17.50 3.67
C GLU A 162 -8.87 -18.66 2.73
N ASP A 163 -9.83 -18.45 1.84
CA ASP A 163 -10.24 -19.47 0.86
C ASP A 163 -9.11 -19.72 -0.15
N TYR A 164 -8.46 -18.64 -0.63
CA TYR A 164 -7.30 -18.78 -1.51
C TYR A 164 -6.12 -19.47 -0.83
N ILE A 165 -5.86 -19.17 0.45
CA ILE A 165 -4.82 -19.85 1.21
C ILE A 165 -5.13 -21.34 1.30
N ARG A 166 -6.35 -21.71 1.65
CA ARG A 166 -6.76 -23.11 1.78
C ARG A 166 -6.66 -23.89 0.46
N GLU A 167 -7.01 -23.27 -0.66
CA GLU A 167 -7.02 -23.92 -1.98
C GLU A 167 -5.62 -24.01 -2.60
N LEU A 168 -4.82 -22.95 -2.52
CA LEU A 168 -3.51 -22.86 -3.17
C LEU A 168 -2.36 -23.38 -2.30
N PHE A 169 -2.51 -23.35 -0.96
CA PHE A 169 -1.44 -23.62 0.01
C PHE A 169 -1.91 -24.57 1.11
N PRO A 170 -2.21 -25.85 0.81
CA PRO A 170 -2.83 -26.77 1.76
C PRO A 170 -1.97 -27.10 2.99
N ASP A 171 -0.66 -26.87 2.92
CA ASP A 171 0.31 -27.06 4.01
C ASP A 171 0.67 -25.75 4.74
N PHE A 172 -0.15 -24.70 4.58
CA PHE A 172 0.11 -23.38 5.17
C PHE A 172 0.22 -23.43 6.70
N ILE A 173 1.29 -22.83 7.21
CA ILE A 173 1.55 -22.65 8.64
C ILE A 173 1.46 -21.18 8.98
N GLU A 174 0.43 -20.78 9.73
CA GLU A 174 0.21 -19.40 10.13
C GLU A 174 1.18 -18.94 11.22
N PHE A 175 1.64 -17.68 11.12
CA PHE A 175 2.42 -16.99 12.13
C PHE A 175 1.70 -15.76 12.62
N HIS A 176 1.72 -15.52 13.93
CA HIS A 176 0.99 -14.44 14.58
C HIS A 176 1.89 -13.34 15.10
N GLY A 177 1.32 -12.13 15.23
CA GLY A 177 1.86 -11.00 15.95
C GLY A 177 2.97 -10.23 15.25
N ASP A 178 3.05 -8.95 15.58
CA ASP A 178 4.09 -8.04 15.12
C ASP A 178 5.36 -8.07 15.98
N ARG A 179 5.35 -8.75 17.12
CA ARG A 179 6.40 -8.82 18.17
C ARG A 179 6.65 -7.49 18.88
N LEU A 180 5.78 -6.51 18.75
CA LEU A 180 5.88 -5.20 19.38
C LEU A 180 4.65 -4.90 20.23
N TYR A 181 3.45 -5.00 19.64
CA TYR A 181 2.20 -4.66 20.30
C TYR A 181 1.22 -5.84 20.38
N GLY A 182 0.95 -6.50 19.25
CA GLY A 182 -0.07 -7.54 19.22
C GLY A 182 -0.19 -8.28 17.89
N ASP A 183 -1.26 -9.03 17.75
CA ASP A 183 -1.65 -9.64 16.49
C ASP A 183 -2.84 -8.88 15.88
N ASP A 184 -2.97 -8.96 14.55
CA ASP A 184 -4.09 -8.40 13.80
C ASP A 184 -4.76 -9.48 12.99
N ALA A 185 -6.02 -9.74 13.30
CA ALA A 185 -6.82 -10.75 12.61
C ALA A 185 -7.18 -10.37 11.16
N ALA A 186 -7.03 -9.10 10.77
CA ALA A 186 -7.18 -8.65 9.38
C ALA A 186 -6.01 -9.08 8.49
N ILE A 187 -4.91 -9.56 9.08
CA ILE A 187 -3.76 -10.12 8.36
C ILE A 187 -3.58 -11.58 8.71
N ILE A 188 -3.69 -12.45 7.71
CA ILE A 188 -3.24 -13.84 7.77
C ILE A 188 -1.87 -13.90 7.12
N GLY A 189 -0.88 -14.47 7.80
CA GLY A 189 0.46 -14.57 7.22
C GLY A 189 1.25 -15.75 7.76
N GLY A 190 2.04 -16.37 6.90
CA GLY A 190 2.80 -17.56 7.28
C GLY A 190 3.66 -18.09 6.14
N ILE A 191 4.00 -19.35 6.21
CA ILE A 191 4.79 -20.08 5.22
C ILE A 191 4.04 -21.28 4.67
N ALA A 192 4.33 -21.62 3.43
CA ALA A 192 3.81 -22.83 2.77
C ALA A 192 4.79 -23.37 1.76
N SER A 193 4.52 -24.56 1.22
CA SER A 193 5.17 -25.08 0.04
C SER A 193 4.26 -24.89 -1.18
N PHE A 194 4.75 -24.24 -2.22
CA PHE A 194 4.04 -24.13 -3.50
C PHE A 194 4.74 -24.98 -4.55
N ASP A 195 4.17 -26.12 -4.87
CA ASP A 195 4.75 -27.13 -5.75
C ASP A 195 6.24 -27.47 -5.41
N GLY A 196 6.52 -27.62 -4.11
CA GLY A 196 7.84 -27.92 -3.60
C GLY A 196 8.72 -26.71 -3.31
N THR A 197 8.36 -25.51 -3.76
CA THR A 197 9.07 -24.26 -3.47
C THR A 197 8.54 -23.63 -2.19
N PRO A 198 9.39 -23.43 -1.15
CA PRO A 198 8.98 -22.69 0.06
C PRO A 198 8.65 -21.24 -0.26
N VAL A 199 7.45 -20.80 0.14
CA VAL A 199 6.98 -19.42 -0.07
C VAL A 199 6.49 -18.81 1.25
N THR A 200 6.49 -17.49 1.32
CA THR A 200 5.79 -16.74 2.37
C THR A 200 4.50 -16.21 1.80
N VAL A 201 3.37 -16.51 2.45
CA VAL A 201 2.03 -16.07 2.03
C VAL A 201 1.49 -15.08 3.03
N ILE A 202 0.97 -13.96 2.53
CA ILE A 202 0.38 -12.89 3.35
C ILE A 202 -0.94 -12.48 2.69
N ALA A 203 -2.03 -12.48 3.46
CA ALA A 203 -3.34 -12.05 2.98
C ALA A 203 -3.92 -10.94 3.87
N GLU A 204 -4.41 -9.88 3.25
CA GLU A 204 -5.42 -9.04 3.86
C GLU A 204 -6.74 -9.81 3.79
N ALA A 205 -7.37 -9.99 4.94
CA ALA A 205 -8.44 -10.95 5.07
C ALA A 205 -9.73 -10.31 5.59
N LYS A 206 -10.75 -10.29 4.75
CA LYS A 206 -12.15 -10.17 5.19
C LYS A 206 -12.61 -11.50 5.78
N GLY A 207 -13.71 -11.48 6.52
CA GLY A 207 -14.35 -12.70 7.00
C GLY A 207 -15.40 -13.22 6.01
N ALA A 208 -15.62 -14.53 6.00
CA ALA A 208 -16.66 -15.17 5.20
C ALA A 208 -18.09 -14.88 5.73
N ASP A 209 -18.22 -14.51 7.00
CA ASP A 209 -19.49 -14.14 7.61
C ASP A 209 -19.38 -12.83 8.42
N THR A 210 -20.52 -12.37 8.96
CA THR A 210 -20.58 -11.12 9.73
C THR A 210 -19.72 -11.15 11.00
N LYS A 211 -19.68 -12.28 11.70
CA LYS A 211 -18.89 -12.42 12.94
C LYS A 211 -17.40 -12.37 12.66
N GLU A 212 -16.96 -13.09 11.64
CA GLU A 212 -15.58 -13.08 11.17
C GLU A 212 -15.19 -11.71 10.61
N ASN A 213 -16.07 -11.05 9.86
CA ASN A 213 -15.83 -9.68 9.39
C ASN A 213 -15.59 -8.70 10.55
N ILE A 214 -16.40 -8.78 11.60
CA ILE A 214 -16.19 -7.95 12.81
C ILE A 214 -14.84 -8.30 13.46
N ARG A 215 -14.51 -9.56 13.62
CA ARG A 215 -13.24 -10.02 14.20
C ARG A 215 -12.03 -9.55 13.40
N ARG A 216 -12.14 -9.52 12.07
CA ARG A 216 -11.10 -9.08 11.11
C ARG A 216 -11.21 -7.59 10.77
N ASN A 217 -11.96 -6.83 11.57
CA ASN A 217 -12.15 -5.40 11.34
C ASN A 217 -12.53 -5.07 9.88
N PHE A 218 -13.40 -5.91 9.27
CA PHE A 218 -13.83 -5.81 7.87
C PHE A 218 -12.66 -5.82 6.84
N GLY A 219 -11.59 -6.51 7.15
CA GLY A 219 -10.38 -6.54 6.33
C GLY A 219 -9.58 -5.25 6.35
N MET A 220 -9.76 -4.41 7.36
CA MET A 220 -9.00 -3.17 7.54
C MET A 220 -7.87 -3.38 8.56
N PRO A 221 -6.60 -3.55 8.12
CA PRO A 221 -5.51 -3.79 9.05
C PRO A 221 -5.20 -2.58 9.93
N SER A 222 -4.85 -2.87 11.17
CA SER A 222 -4.27 -1.95 12.16
C SER A 222 -2.75 -1.85 11.97
N PRO A 223 -2.04 -0.94 12.68
CA PRO A 223 -0.58 -0.80 12.55
C PRO A 223 0.20 -2.09 12.78
N GLU A 224 -0.23 -2.89 13.77
CA GLU A 224 0.35 -4.20 14.07
C GLU A 224 0.20 -5.20 12.93
N GLY A 225 -0.88 -5.12 12.15
CA GLY A 225 -1.04 -5.92 10.93
C GLY A 225 0.05 -5.61 9.89
N TYR A 226 0.30 -4.34 9.61
CA TYR A 226 1.36 -3.94 8.67
C TYR A 226 2.76 -4.27 9.20
N ARG A 227 3.01 -4.10 10.50
CA ARG A 227 4.28 -4.54 11.12
C ARG A 227 4.46 -6.06 11.06
N LYS A 228 3.39 -6.83 11.26
CA LYS A 228 3.39 -8.30 11.05
C LYS A 228 3.76 -8.65 9.61
N THR A 229 3.16 -7.99 8.60
CA THR A 229 3.50 -8.24 7.20
C THR A 229 4.97 -7.97 6.91
N LEU A 230 5.50 -6.83 7.36
CA LEU A 230 6.91 -6.50 7.17
C LEU A 230 7.84 -7.50 7.85
N ARG A 231 7.52 -7.91 9.08
CA ARG A 231 8.29 -8.94 9.80
C ARG A 231 8.38 -10.23 8.99
N LEU A 232 7.26 -10.67 8.39
CA LEU A 232 7.22 -11.88 7.57
C LEU A 232 7.99 -11.70 6.25
N MET A 233 7.90 -10.54 5.61
CA MET A 233 8.68 -10.21 4.41
C MET A 233 10.18 -10.19 4.68
N LYS A 234 10.62 -9.61 5.81
CA LYS A 234 12.04 -9.64 6.20
C LYS A 234 12.53 -11.06 6.56
N GLN A 235 11.67 -11.90 7.11
CA GLN A 235 11.97 -13.31 7.31
C GLN A 235 12.06 -14.05 5.96
N ALA A 236 11.18 -13.73 5.00
CA ALA A 236 11.23 -14.29 3.66
C ALA A 236 12.55 -13.92 2.96
N GLU A 237 12.94 -12.64 2.99
CA GLU A 237 14.22 -12.16 2.45
C GLU A 237 15.43 -12.92 3.04
N LYS A 238 15.46 -13.07 4.37
CA LYS A 238 16.54 -13.79 5.06
C LYS A 238 16.71 -15.23 4.60
N PHE A 239 15.61 -15.89 4.24
CA PHE A 239 15.60 -17.29 3.84
C PHE A 239 15.35 -17.50 2.34
N HIS A 240 15.45 -16.44 1.55
CA HIS A 240 15.28 -16.44 0.10
C HIS A 240 13.95 -17.06 -0.37
N ARG A 241 12.87 -16.84 0.38
CA ARG A 241 11.54 -17.31 0.00
C ARG A 241 10.78 -16.20 -0.75
N PRO A 242 10.22 -16.49 -1.93
CA PRO A 242 9.30 -15.59 -2.58
C PRO A 242 8.12 -15.24 -1.67
N VAL A 243 7.61 -14.02 -1.79
CA VAL A 243 6.46 -13.52 -1.04
C VAL A 243 5.26 -13.42 -1.97
N ILE A 244 4.14 -14.00 -1.57
CA ILE A 244 2.86 -13.92 -2.28
C ILE A 244 1.87 -13.18 -1.39
N CYS A 245 1.43 -12.00 -1.84
CA CYS A 245 0.46 -11.17 -1.14
C CYS A 245 -0.92 -11.28 -1.81
N LEU A 246 -1.95 -11.58 -1.03
CA LEU A 246 -3.36 -11.56 -1.44
C LEU A 246 -4.00 -10.31 -0.83
N VAL A 247 -4.39 -9.37 -1.68
CA VAL A 247 -4.87 -8.05 -1.27
C VAL A 247 -6.39 -8.00 -1.33
N ASP A 248 -7.03 -7.84 -0.17
CA ASP A 248 -8.48 -7.63 -0.06
C ASP A 248 -8.81 -6.73 1.14
N THR A 249 -8.71 -5.43 0.94
CA THR A 249 -9.04 -4.44 1.97
C THR A 249 -9.76 -3.23 1.39
N PRO A 250 -10.77 -2.68 2.06
CA PRO A 250 -11.33 -1.37 1.69
C PRO A 250 -10.36 -0.23 2.03
N GLY A 251 -9.31 -0.50 2.81
CA GLY A 251 -8.27 0.43 3.26
C GLY A 251 -7.75 0.08 4.64
N ALA A 252 -6.73 0.78 5.09
CA ALA A 252 -6.21 0.63 6.45
C ALA A 252 -7.22 1.15 7.48
N PHE A 253 -7.25 0.54 8.66
CA PHE A 253 -8.13 0.98 9.74
C PHE A 253 -7.86 2.44 10.12
N CYS A 254 -8.92 3.24 10.17
CA CYS A 254 -8.89 4.68 10.45
C CYS A 254 -9.56 4.99 11.79
N GLY A 255 -9.19 4.26 12.85
CA GLY A 255 -9.64 4.49 14.21
C GLY A 255 -8.62 5.30 15.04
N MET A 256 -9.08 5.81 16.17
CA MET A 256 -8.25 6.56 17.12
C MET A 256 -7.05 5.73 17.59
N GLU A 257 -7.29 4.50 17.98
CA GLU A 257 -6.26 3.57 18.44
C GLU A 257 -5.21 3.23 17.36
N ALA A 258 -5.60 3.25 16.07
CA ALA A 258 -4.67 3.03 14.98
C ALA A 258 -3.74 4.24 14.80
N GLU A 259 -4.26 5.46 14.94
CA GLU A 259 -3.43 6.67 14.90
C GLU A 259 -2.45 6.71 16.10
N GLU A 260 -2.92 6.38 17.31
CA GLU A 260 -2.11 6.29 18.53
C GLU A 260 -0.94 5.30 18.39
N ARG A 261 -1.13 4.24 17.60
CA ARG A 261 -0.13 3.20 17.36
C ARG A 261 0.64 3.36 16.04
N GLY A 262 0.47 4.50 15.33
CA GLY A 262 1.26 4.88 14.17
C GLY A 262 0.85 4.24 12.86
N GLN A 263 -0.45 4.28 12.51
CA GLN A 263 -0.95 3.73 11.25
C GLN A 263 -0.21 4.27 10.03
N GLY A 264 0.03 5.57 9.98
CA GLY A 264 0.74 6.19 8.85
C GLY A 264 2.19 5.73 8.74
N GLU A 265 2.89 5.61 9.86
CA GLU A 265 4.28 5.11 9.93
C GLU A 265 4.35 3.64 9.47
N ALA A 266 3.50 2.78 9.99
CA ALA A 266 3.52 1.36 9.66
C ALA A 266 3.31 1.11 8.16
N ILE A 267 2.40 1.85 7.51
CA ILE A 267 2.19 1.80 6.06
C ILE A 267 3.43 2.34 5.33
N ALA A 268 3.93 3.52 5.73
CA ALA A 268 5.09 4.15 5.09
C ALA A 268 6.32 3.25 5.14
N ARG A 269 6.55 2.60 6.28
CA ARG A 269 7.65 1.65 6.48
C ARG A 269 7.52 0.43 5.56
N ASN A 270 6.32 -0.10 5.36
CA ASN A 270 6.10 -1.19 4.41
C ASN A 270 6.49 -0.79 2.99
N LEU A 271 6.03 0.38 2.51
CA LEU A 271 6.38 0.85 1.16
C LEU A 271 7.90 0.98 0.98
N TYR A 272 8.55 1.55 1.98
CA TYR A 272 9.99 1.78 1.98
C TYR A 272 10.78 0.46 1.97
N GLU A 273 10.48 -0.45 2.88
CA GLU A 273 11.20 -1.71 3.00
C GLU A 273 10.90 -2.68 1.85
N MET A 274 9.63 -2.76 1.39
CA MET A 274 9.28 -3.60 0.25
C MET A 274 10.02 -3.17 -1.02
N SER A 275 10.27 -1.87 -1.21
CA SER A 275 10.98 -1.37 -2.39
C SER A 275 12.39 -1.93 -2.52
N ALA A 276 12.99 -2.41 -1.44
CA ALA A 276 14.37 -2.92 -1.37
C ALA A 276 14.48 -4.39 -0.96
N LEU A 277 13.38 -5.14 -0.90
CA LEU A 277 13.41 -6.57 -0.59
C LEU A 277 14.17 -7.34 -1.68
N LYS A 278 15.17 -8.11 -1.28
CA LYS A 278 16.01 -8.94 -2.17
C LYS A 278 15.41 -10.34 -2.38
N THR A 279 14.10 -10.45 -2.37
CA THR A 279 13.35 -11.66 -2.68
C THR A 279 12.15 -11.30 -3.53
N PRO A 280 11.69 -12.17 -4.44
CA PRO A 280 10.55 -11.89 -5.31
C PRO A 280 9.27 -11.63 -4.52
N VAL A 281 8.53 -10.61 -4.92
CA VAL A 281 7.24 -10.25 -4.33
C VAL A 281 6.18 -10.20 -5.42
N LEU A 282 5.15 -11.03 -5.29
CA LEU A 282 3.94 -11.02 -6.10
C LEU A 282 2.78 -10.50 -5.27
N SER A 283 2.03 -9.52 -5.77
CA SER A 283 0.80 -9.06 -5.13
C SER A 283 -0.39 -9.29 -6.04
N ILE A 284 -1.42 -9.93 -5.51
CA ILE A 284 -2.66 -10.25 -6.25
C ILE A 284 -3.82 -9.55 -5.57
N VAL A 285 -4.42 -8.58 -6.24
CA VAL A 285 -5.65 -7.93 -5.74
C VAL A 285 -6.82 -8.84 -6.06
N ILE A 286 -7.32 -9.52 -5.02
CA ILE A 286 -8.37 -10.55 -5.18
C ILE A 286 -9.80 -9.98 -5.15
N SER A 287 -9.97 -8.79 -4.55
CA SER A 287 -11.27 -8.14 -4.41
C SER A 287 -11.13 -6.61 -4.34
N GLU A 288 -11.08 -6.02 -3.16
CA GLU A 288 -10.87 -4.59 -2.99
C GLU A 288 -9.40 -4.27 -2.66
N GLY A 289 -8.78 -3.41 -3.45
CA GLY A 289 -7.46 -2.83 -3.18
C GLY A 289 -7.59 -1.37 -2.76
N GLY A 290 -7.86 -1.12 -1.46
CA GLY A 290 -8.15 0.20 -0.93
C GLY A 290 -6.93 0.97 -0.44
N SER A 291 -6.65 2.12 -1.06
CA SER A 291 -5.76 3.18 -0.56
C SER A 291 -4.34 2.73 -0.17
N GLY A 292 -3.81 3.33 0.90
CA GLY A 292 -2.52 3.00 1.48
C GLY A 292 -2.47 1.61 2.09
N GLY A 293 -3.62 1.08 2.52
CA GLY A 293 -3.74 -0.27 3.05
C GLY A 293 -3.30 -1.32 2.04
N ALA A 294 -3.92 -1.32 0.89
CA ALA A 294 -3.56 -2.21 -0.22
C ALA A 294 -2.13 -1.93 -0.73
N LEU A 295 -1.74 -0.66 -0.86
CA LEU A 295 -0.41 -0.30 -1.35
C LEU A 295 0.70 -0.80 -0.44
N ALA A 296 0.46 -0.91 0.88
CA ALA A 296 1.42 -1.44 1.85
C ALA A 296 1.81 -2.91 1.60
N LEU A 297 1.08 -3.63 0.72
CA LEU A 297 1.38 -4.97 0.24
C LEU A 297 1.58 -5.04 -1.27
N ALA A 298 1.55 -3.91 -2.00
CA ALA A 298 1.58 -3.89 -3.47
C ALA A 298 2.79 -3.14 -4.07
N VAL A 299 3.84 -2.88 -3.27
CA VAL A 299 5.15 -2.46 -3.78
C VAL A 299 5.94 -3.72 -4.16
N ALA A 300 5.47 -4.39 -5.22
CA ALA A 300 5.88 -5.73 -5.64
C ALA A 300 6.57 -5.73 -7.01
N ASP A 301 7.20 -6.84 -7.38
CA ASP A 301 7.80 -7.04 -8.71
C ASP A 301 6.72 -7.16 -9.77
N GLU A 302 5.61 -7.84 -9.43
CA GLU A 302 4.40 -7.86 -10.24
C GLU A 302 3.15 -7.64 -9.36
N VAL A 303 2.18 -6.92 -9.91
CA VAL A 303 0.85 -6.76 -9.33
C VAL A 303 -0.16 -7.34 -10.30
N TRP A 304 -0.89 -8.34 -9.85
CA TRP A 304 -1.98 -8.95 -10.63
C TRP A 304 -3.33 -8.55 -10.04
N MET A 305 -4.37 -8.64 -10.84
CA MET A 305 -5.73 -8.38 -10.37
C MET A 305 -6.68 -9.46 -10.88
N MET A 306 -7.61 -9.87 -10.03
CA MET A 306 -8.80 -10.58 -10.49
C MET A 306 -9.64 -9.67 -11.39
N GLN A 307 -10.31 -10.23 -12.39
CA GLN A 307 -11.01 -9.49 -13.45
C GLN A 307 -12.01 -8.45 -12.92
N ASN A 308 -12.74 -8.79 -11.86
CA ASN A 308 -13.71 -7.90 -11.23
C ASN A 308 -13.20 -7.27 -9.92
N ALA A 309 -11.91 -7.39 -9.62
CA ALA A 309 -11.30 -6.65 -8.51
C ALA A 309 -11.18 -5.15 -8.84
N ILE A 310 -11.06 -4.34 -7.79
CA ILE A 310 -10.85 -2.90 -7.91
C ILE A 310 -9.60 -2.50 -7.12
N TYR A 311 -8.84 -1.53 -7.65
CA TYR A 311 -7.68 -0.99 -6.94
C TYR A 311 -7.63 0.54 -7.09
N SER A 312 -7.74 1.25 -5.97
CA SER A 312 -7.87 2.70 -5.96
C SER A 312 -7.37 3.36 -4.68
N ILE A 313 -7.13 4.66 -4.73
CA ILE A 313 -6.64 5.46 -3.59
C ILE A 313 -7.71 5.76 -2.53
N LEU A 314 -8.98 5.64 -2.86
CA LEU A 314 -10.13 5.79 -1.96
C LEU A 314 -11.36 5.16 -2.59
N SER A 315 -12.40 4.94 -1.79
CA SER A 315 -13.65 4.38 -2.32
C SER A 315 -14.36 5.35 -3.28
N PRO A 316 -15.16 4.86 -4.23
CA PRO A 316 -15.97 5.73 -5.09
C PRO A 316 -16.91 6.67 -4.32
N GLU A 317 -17.47 6.20 -3.20
CA GLU A 317 -18.29 7.00 -2.30
C GLU A 317 -17.50 8.14 -1.66
N GLY A 318 -16.27 7.83 -1.20
CA GLY A 318 -15.35 8.81 -0.64
C GLY A 318 -14.94 9.86 -1.67
N PHE A 319 -14.63 9.41 -2.89
CA PHE A 319 -14.30 10.31 -4.01
C PHE A 319 -15.45 11.26 -4.34
N ALA A 320 -16.66 10.72 -4.50
CA ALA A 320 -17.87 11.52 -4.79
C ALA A 320 -18.19 12.52 -3.67
N SER A 321 -18.07 12.09 -2.40
CA SER A 321 -18.28 12.94 -1.24
C SER A 321 -17.28 14.09 -1.16
N ILE A 322 -16.00 13.85 -1.44
CA ILE A 322 -14.96 14.87 -1.38
C ILE A 322 -15.08 15.87 -2.53
N LEU A 323 -15.21 15.38 -3.77
CA LEU A 323 -15.16 16.25 -4.95
C LEU A 323 -16.51 16.85 -5.32
N TRP A 324 -17.58 16.09 -5.14
CA TRP A 324 -18.92 16.52 -5.59
C TRP A 324 -19.88 16.81 -4.44
N LYS A 325 -19.44 16.59 -3.20
CA LYS A 325 -20.25 16.73 -1.98
C LYS A 325 -21.51 15.86 -1.96
N ASP A 326 -21.50 14.78 -2.74
CA ASP A 326 -22.61 13.83 -2.88
C ASP A 326 -22.11 12.39 -3.07
N GLY A 327 -22.11 11.60 -1.98
CA GLY A 327 -21.69 10.19 -2.00
C GLY A 327 -22.59 9.29 -2.83
N LYS A 328 -23.83 9.70 -3.15
CA LYS A 328 -24.74 8.91 -4.01
C LYS A 328 -24.27 8.84 -5.47
N ARG A 329 -23.36 9.72 -5.87
CA ARG A 329 -22.73 9.70 -7.20
C ARG A 329 -21.55 8.71 -7.30
N ALA A 330 -21.44 7.76 -6.38
CA ALA A 330 -20.41 6.73 -6.40
C ALA A 330 -20.33 5.95 -7.74
N PRO A 331 -21.43 5.59 -8.42
CA PRO A 331 -21.34 4.95 -9.75
C PRO A 331 -20.60 5.81 -10.77
N GLU A 332 -20.93 7.09 -10.86
CA GLU A 332 -20.23 8.04 -11.75
C GLU A 332 -18.76 8.21 -11.34
N ALA A 333 -18.51 8.22 -10.04
CA ALA A 333 -17.14 8.31 -9.51
C ALA A 333 -16.30 7.09 -9.93
N ALA A 334 -16.83 5.87 -9.85
CA ALA A 334 -16.14 4.65 -10.25
C ALA A 334 -15.66 4.72 -11.72
N GLU A 335 -16.51 5.18 -12.64
CA GLU A 335 -16.14 5.32 -14.07
C GLU A 335 -15.00 6.34 -14.26
N VAL A 336 -15.02 7.41 -13.49
CA VAL A 336 -14.02 8.48 -13.58
C VAL A 336 -12.69 8.07 -12.94
N MET A 337 -12.71 7.22 -11.93
CA MET A 337 -11.54 6.86 -11.13
C MET A 337 -10.57 5.91 -11.84
N LYS A 338 -11.03 5.18 -12.86
CA LYS A 338 -10.17 4.21 -13.56
C LYS A 338 -9.56 3.18 -12.61
N LEU A 339 -10.42 2.46 -11.91
CA LEU A 339 -10.07 1.56 -10.81
C LEU A 339 -10.19 0.06 -11.15
N THR A 340 -10.66 -0.26 -12.37
CA THR A 340 -10.83 -1.65 -12.80
C THR A 340 -9.52 -2.30 -13.23
N ALA A 341 -9.47 -3.62 -13.22
CA ALA A 341 -8.30 -4.38 -13.68
C ALA A 341 -7.90 -4.00 -15.12
N GLY A 342 -8.89 -3.84 -16.03
CA GLY A 342 -8.64 -3.41 -17.40
C GLY A 342 -8.03 -2.00 -17.48
N ASP A 343 -8.60 -1.03 -16.76
CA ASP A 343 -8.07 0.33 -16.73
C ASP A 343 -6.62 0.36 -16.22
N LEU A 344 -6.32 -0.41 -15.19
CA LEU A 344 -4.99 -0.40 -14.54
C LEU A 344 -3.94 -1.17 -15.35
N LYS A 345 -4.35 -2.19 -16.10
CA LYS A 345 -3.48 -2.87 -17.06
C LYS A 345 -3.13 -1.95 -18.25
N GLU A 346 -4.12 -1.24 -18.81
CA GLU A 346 -3.87 -0.22 -19.87
C GLU A 346 -2.88 0.87 -19.40
N LEU A 347 -2.81 1.12 -18.11
CA LEU A 347 -1.93 2.13 -17.51
C LEU A 347 -0.57 1.59 -17.07
N GLY A 348 -0.34 0.29 -17.24
CA GLY A 348 0.89 -0.37 -16.84
C GLY A 348 1.11 -0.45 -15.32
N ILE A 349 0.03 -0.36 -14.53
CA ILE A 349 0.08 -0.53 -13.07
C ILE A 349 -0.05 -1.98 -12.67
N VAL A 350 -0.76 -2.77 -13.49
CA VAL A 350 -1.04 -4.19 -13.29
C VAL A 350 -0.45 -4.97 -14.46
N GLU A 351 0.32 -6.00 -14.17
CA GLU A 351 0.97 -6.85 -15.17
C GLU A 351 0.03 -7.91 -15.71
N GLU A 352 -0.86 -8.46 -14.87
CA GLU A 352 -1.70 -9.60 -15.26
C GLU A 352 -3.13 -9.45 -14.74
N ILE A 353 -4.11 -9.88 -15.56
CA ILE A 353 -5.50 -10.03 -15.15
C ILE A 353 -5.80 -11.52 -15.08
N VAL A 354 -6.45 -11.95 -14.01
CA VAL A 354 -6.93 -13.31 -13.82
C VAL A 354 -8.43 -13.32 -14.10
N GLU A 355 -8.83 -14.08 -15.11
CA GLU A 355 -10.23 -14.15 -15.52
C GLU A 355 -11.11 -14.81 -14.46
N GLU A 356 -12.34 -14.36 -14.36
CA GLU A 356 -13.34 -14.90 -13.43
C GLU A 356 -14.50 -15.54 -14.19
N PRO A 357 -15.05 -16.65 -13.69
CA PRO A 357 -16.32 -17.18 -14.21
C PRO A 357 -17.45 -16.16 -13.99
N GLY A 358 -18.52 -16.27 -14.76
CA GLY A 358 -19.65 -15.33 -14.67
C GLY A 358 -20.23 -15.18 -13.25
N GLU A 359 -20.27 -16.26 -12.49
CA GLU A 359 -20.53 -16.25 -11.06
C GLU A 359 -19.28 -16.79 -10.32
N PHE A 360 -18.64 -15.92 -9.53
CA PHE A 360 -17.41 -16.25 -8.82
C PHE A 360 -17.68 -16.40 -7.33
N THR A 361 -17.71 -17.65 -6.89
CA THR A 361 -17.96 -18.06 -5.50
C THR A 361 -16.94 -19.12 -5.08
N VAL A 362 -16.96 -19.54 -3.83
CA VAL A 362 -16.08 -20.61 -3.31
C VAL A 362 -16.25 -21.90 -4.12
N ASP A 363 -17.47 -22.21 -4.61
CA ASP A 363 -17.73 -23.41 -5.40
C ASP A 363 -17.10 -23.37 -6.80
N THR A 364 -16.97 -22.18 -7.40
CA THR A 364 -16.37 -22.00 -8.74
C THR A 364 -14.88 -21.64 -8.67
N MET A 365 -14.38 -21.34 -7.48
CA MET A 365 -13.00 -20.93 -7.23
C MET A 365 -11.92 -21.94 -7.67
N PRO A 366 -12.09 -23.28 -7.54
CA PRO A 366 -11.04 -24.24 -7.91
C PRO A 366 -10.55 -24.08 -9.35
N VAL A 367 -11.42 -23.72 -10.29
CA VAL A 367 -11.03 -23.49 -11.71
C VAL A 367 -10.11 -22.28 -11.83
N VAL A 368 -10.39 -21.21 -11.09
CA VAL A 368 -9.56 -20.00 -11.08
C VAL A 368 -8.23 -20.26 -10.36
N CYS A 369 -8.25 -21.05 -9.28
CA CYS A 369 -7.05 -21.42 -8.56
C CYS A 369 -6.11 -22.30 -9.39
N GLU A 370 -6.62 -23.15 -10.28
CA GLU A 370 -5.79 -23.92 -11.21
C GLU A 370 -5.08 -23.01 -12.23
N GLU A 371 -5.79 -22.00 -12.76
CA GLU A 371 -5.17 -20.98 -13.61
C GLU A 371 -4.11 -20.16 -12.84
N LEU A 372 -4.45 -19.71 -11.62
CA LEU A 372 -3.54 -18.99 -10.73
C LEU A 372 -2.30 -19.82 -10.41
N ARG A 373 -2.45 -21.12 -10.14
CA ARG A 373 -1.34 -22.03 -9.88
C ARG A 373 -0.35 -22.00 -11.03
N GLY A 374 -0.82 -22.17 -12.25
CA GLY A 374 0.05 -22.12 -13.44
C GLY A 374 0.73 -20.77 -13.65
N LYS A 375 0.04 -19.66 -13.34
CA LYS A 375 0.61 -18.30 -13.42
C LYS A 375 1.66 -18.07 -12.33
N ILE A 376 1.40 -18.47 -11.08
CA ILE A 376 2.33 -18.33 -9.96
C ILE A 376 3.61 -19.16 -10.22
N LEU A 377 3.50 -20.37 -10.76
CA LEU A 377 4.67 -21.16 -11.13
C LEU A 377 5.56 -20.43 -12.14
N ARG A 378 4.99 -19.85 -13.19
CA ARG A 378 5.74 -19.04 -14.16
C ARG A 378 6.41 -17.80 -13.53
N PHE A 379 5.74 -17.18 -12.57
CA PHE A 379 6.33 -16.08 -11.79
C PHE A 379 7.54 -16.57 -10.99
N LEU A 380 7.40 -17.68 -10.27
CA LEU A 380 8.49 -18.26 -9.48
C LEU A 380 9.68 -18.65 -10.38
N GLU A 381 9.45 -19.33 -11.49
CA GLU A 381 10.48 -19.70 -12.46
C GLU A 381 11.20 -18.48 -13.06
N LYS A 382 10.45 -17.39 -13.36
CA LYS A 382 11.01 -16.14 -13.91
C LYS A 382 12.03 -15.51 -12.98
N TYR A 383 11.74 -15.50 -11.69
CA TYR A 383 12.55 -14.80 -10.68
C TYR A 383 13.51 -15.71 -9.91
N GLU A 384 13.43 -17.04 -10.06
CA GLU A 384 14.27 -18.02 -9.34
C GLU A 384 15.77 -17.76 -9.46
N LYS A 385 16.21 -17.32 -10.64
CA LYS A 385 17.65 -17.14 -10.98
C LYS A 385 18.11 -15.69 -10.93
N MET A 386 17.20 -14.77 -10.61
CA MET A 386 17.52 -13.34 -10.58
C MET A 386 18.29 -13.02 -9.29
N ASP A 387 19.39 -12.28 -9.43
CA ASP A 387 20.13 -11.78 -8.28
C ASP A 387 19.29 -10.76 -7.49
N GLY A 388 19.45 -10.73 -6.16
CA GLY A 388 18.68 -9.84 -5.29
C GLY A 388 18.86 -8.36 -5.58
N GLU A 389 20.06 -7.94 -6.02
CA GLU A 389 20.31 -6.54 -6.39
C GLU A 389 19.66 -6.20 -7.74
N GLU A 390 19.71 -7.11 -8.70
CA GLU A 390 19.04 -6.98 -9.99
C GLU A 390 17.52 -6.87 -9.79
N LEU A 391 16.95 -7.72 -8.94
CA LEU A 391 15.53 -7.70 -8.58
C LEU A 391 15.09 -6.33 -8.00
N VAL A 392 15.87 -5.79 -7.06
CA VAL A 392 15.60 -4.47 -6.47
C VAL A 392 15.69 -3.36 -7.52
N GLU A 393 16.67 -3.45 -8.43
CA GLU A 393 16.83 -2.46 -9.50
C GLU A 393 15.68 -2.53 -10.52
N GLU A 394 15.21 -3.72 -10.90
CA GLU A 394 14.06 -3.89 -11.79
C GLU A 394 12.76 -3.37 -11.12
N ARG A 395 12.53 -3.71 -9.85
CA ARG A 395 11.40 -3.19 -9.07
C ARG A 395 11.44 -1.67 -9.00
N TYR A 396 12.60 -1.06 -8.76
CA TYR A 396 12.75 0.38 -8.75
C TYR A 396 12.42 0.99 -10.11
N ARG A 397 12.94 0.42 -11.21
CA ARG A 397 12.66 0.89 -12.58
C ARG A 397 11.17 0.79 -12.91
N ARG A 398 10.53 -0.32 -12.53
CA ARG A 398 9.08 -0.50 -12.69
C ARG A 398 8.29 0.69 -12.14
N PHE A 399 8.54 1.10 -10.91
CA PHE A 399 7.84 2.25 -10.31
C PHE A 399 8.29 3.60 -10.86
N ARG A 400 9.54 3.73 -11.26
CA ARG A 400 10.08 4.95 -11.84
C ARG A 400 9.50 5.24 -13.23
N ASP A 401 9.31 4.22 -14.04
CA ASP A 401 8.94 4.34 -15.46
C ASP A 401 7.41 4.36 -15.67
N MET A 402 6.63 4.03 -14.63
CA MET A 402 5.17 4.25 -14.61
C MET A 402 4.89 5.79 -14.74
#